data_e8d8ddabac72d1b623b637cac4e7e5c5
#
_entry.id   e8d8ddabac72d1b623b637cac4e7e5c5
#
_cell.length_a   1.000
_cell.length_b   1.000
_cell.length_c   1.000
_cell.angle_alpha   90.00
_cell.angle_beta   90.00
_cell.angle_gamma   90.00
#
_symmetry.space_group_name_H-M   'P 1'
#
loop_
_entity.id
_entity.type
_entity.pdbx_description
1 polymer ?
#
loop_
_entity_poly.entity_id
_entity_poly.type
_entity_poly.pdbx_seq_one_letter_code
_entity_poly.pdbx_strand_id
1 'polypeptide(L)'
;MAEFVRAQIFGTTFEITNSSAKDQLTGQAVAVKKIMKPFSTPVLAKRTYRELKLLKHLRHENIISLSDIFISPLEDIYFVTELLGTDLHRLLTSRPLEKQFIQYFLYQILRGLKYVHSAGVVHRDLKPSNILINENCDLKICDFGLARIQDPQMTGYVSTRYYRAPEIMLTWQKYDIEVDVWSAGCIFAEMLEGKPLFPGKDHVNQFSIITELLGTPPDDVIETICSVNTLQFVQSLPKRPRQPLSNKFQNADPLAISLLERMLVFDPKKRITASESLSHEYLSPYHDPTDEPVADEKFDWSFNDADLPVDTWKIMMYSEILDYHNVDQLMQDPNNQLPLDAAAGDVVSHSMLNVLKREK
;
A
#
# COMPACT_ATOMS: atom_id res chain seq x y z
N MET A 1 21.44 -8.58 -23.39
CA MET A 1 22.59 -8.61 -22.46
C MET A 1 22.08 -8.11 -21.12
N ALA A 2 22.00 -8.99 -20.13
CA ALA A 2 21.63 -8.59 -18.78
C ALA A 2 22.81 -7.80 -18.19
N GLU A 3 22.62 -6.54 -17.88
CA GLU A 3 23.62 -5.76 -17.15
C GLU A 3 23.68 -6.29 -15.71
N PHE A 4 24.77 -6.94 -15.38
CA PHE A 4 25.09 -7.29 -14.01
C PHE A 4 25.53 -6.04 -13.26
N VAL A 5 24.72 -5.53 -12.37
CA VAL A 5 25.12 -4.46 -11.45
C VAL A 5 25.52 -5.13 -10.13
N ARG A 6 26.81 -5.12 -9.80
CA ARG A 6 27.28 -5.45 -8.45
C ARG A 6 27.22 -4.19 -7.61
N ALA A 7 26.37 -4.20 -6.61
CA ALA A 7 26.37 -3.17 -5.57
C ALA A 7 27.00 -3.76 -4.29
N GLN A 8 28.12 -3.19 -3.87
CA GLN A 8 28.77 -3.56 -2.60
C GLN A 8 28.74 -2.31 -1.70
N ILE A 9 27.76 -2.30 -0.79
CA ILE A 9 27.62 -1.22 0.19
C ILE A 9 27.37 -1.89 1.53
N PHE A 10 28.11 -1.51 2.56
CA PHE A 10 28.00 -2.05 3.95
C PHE A 10 28.13 -3.57 4.08
N GLY A 11 28.94 -4.21 3.21
CA GLY A 11 29.27 -5.65 3.35
C GLY A 11 28.31 -6.60 2.64
N THR A 12 27.17 -6.14 2.11
CA THR A 12 26.25 -6.96 1.32
C THR A 12 26.52 -6.85 -0.18
N THR A 13 26.51 -7.97 -0.89
CA THR A 13 26.70 -8.03 -2.34
C THR A 13 25.49 -8.67 -2.99
N PHE A 14 24.83 -7.94 -3.89
CA PHE A 14 23.67 -8.42 -4.65
C PHE A 14 24.03 -8.61 -6.12
N GLU A 15 23.56 -9.69 -6.71
CA GLU A 15 23.59 -9.93 -8.14
C GLU A 15 22.18 -9.71 -8.70
N ILE A 16 21.99 -8.60 -9.44
CA ILE A 16 20.67 -8.14 -9.89
C ILE A 16 20.39 -8.65 -11.30
N THR A 17 19.33 -9.42 -11.45
CA THR A 17 18.79 -9.86 -12.74
C THR A 17 17.31 -9.53 -12.82
N ASN A 18 16.91 -8.61 -13.72
CA ASN A 18 15.50 -8.30 -14.03
C ASN A 18 14.59 -8.03 -12.81
N SER A 19 14.95 -7.14 -11.92
CA SER A 19 14.21 -6.79 -10.71
C SER A 19 14.27 -7.83 -9.57
N SER A 20 14.93 -8.97 -9.76
CA SER A 20 15.28 -9.91 -8.70
C SER A 20 16.79 -9.98 -8.54
N ALA A 21 17.24 -10.36 -7.36
CA ALA A 21 18.65 -10.53 -7.04
C ALA A 21 18.83 -11.73 -6.14
N LYS A 22 20.09 -12.21 -6.05
CA LYS A 22 20.49 -13.18 -5.05
C LYS A 22 21.40 -12.48 -4.03
N ASP A 23 21.00 -12.53 -2.78
CA ASP A 23 21.86 -12.10 -1.70
C ASP A 23 23.03 -13.08 -1.59
N GLN A 24 24.25 -12.59 -1.74
CA GLN A 24 25.46 -13.43 -1.76
C GLN A 24 25.85 -13.94 -0.38
N LEU A 25 25.38 -13.30 0.71
CA LEU A 25 25.64 -13.73 2.07
C LEU A 25 24.69 -14.83 2.53
N THR A 26 23.41 -14.61 2.33
CA THR A 26 22.36 -15.55 2.77
C THR A 26 21.99 -16.58 1.71
N GLY A 27 22.32 -16.35 0.45
CA GLY A 27 21.90 -17.15 -0.68
C GLY A 27 20.42 -17.02 -1.05
N GLN A 28 19.67 -16.12 -0.39
CA GLN A 28 18.24 -15.92 -0.61
C GLN A 28 17.97 -15.12 -1.88
N ALA A 29 16.86 -15.43 -2.55
CA ALA A 29 16.34 -14.61 -3.61
C ALA A 29 15.54 -13.43 -3.04
N VAL A 30 15.82 -12.22 -3.56
CA VAL A 30 15.21 -10.95 -3.13
C VAL A 30 14.67 -10.18 -4.32
N ALA A 31 13.69 -9.33 -4.08
CA ALA A 31 13.21 -8.35 -5.06
C ALA A 31 13.94 -7.02 -4.85
N VAL A 32 14.29 -6.34 -5.94
CA VAL A 32 14.98 -5.05 -5.90
C VAL A 32 14.18 -4.02 -6.68
N LYS A 33 13.72 -2.98 -5.99
CA LYS A 33 13.05 -1.82 -6.58
C LYS A 33 14.03 -0.67 -6.69
N LYS A 34 14.37 -0.29 -7.94
CA LYS A 34 15.23 0.86 -8.22
C LYS A 34 14.41 2.13 -8.39
N ILE A 35 14.71 3.16 -7.61
CA ILE A 35 14.19 4.52 -7.77
C ILE A 35 15.27 5.37 -8.46
N MET A 36 15.06 5.68 -9.74
CA MET A 36 16.00 6.49 -10.51
C MET A 36 15.86 7.98 -10.19
N LYS A 37 16.99 8.66 -9.94
CA LYS A 37 17.07 10.09 -9.69
C LYS A 37 16.03 10.60 -8.68
N PRO A 38 15.93 9.99 -7.49
CA PRO A 38 14.90 10.34 -6.49
C PRO A 38 14.99 11.81 -6.05
N PHE A 39 16.16 12.42 -6.19
CA PHE A 39 16.44 13.80 -5.82
C PHE A 39 16.33 14.80 -6.98
N SER A 40 15.70 14.45 -8.10
CA SER A 40 15.52 15.38 -9.23
C SER A 40 14.49 16.49 -8.94
N THR A 41 13.54 16.26 -8.06
CA THR A 41 12.56 17.25 -7.60
C THR A 41 12.22 17.05 -6.11
N PRO A 42 11.81 18.11 -5.37
CA PRO A 42 11.37 17.97 -3.98
C PRO A 42 10.22 16.97 -3.82
N VAL A 43 9.30 16.93 -4.79
CA VAL A 43 8.14 16.02 -4.78
C VAL A 43 8.58 14.55 -4.84
N LEU A 44 9.52 14.23 -5.73
CA LEU A 44 10.06 12.87 -5.85
C LEU A 44 10.87 12.48 -4.61
N ALA A 45 11.69 13.38 -4.10
CA ALA A 45 12.49 13.16 -2.89
C ALA A 45 11.57 12.88 -1.68
N LYS A 46 10.57 13.72 -1.47
CA LYS A 46 9.56 13.53 -0.41
C LYS A 46 8.79 12.22 -0.56
N ARG A 47 8.40 11.86 -1.78
CA ARG A 47 7.72 10.59 -2.07
C ARG A 47 8.59 9.38 -1.70
N THR A 48 9.85 9.40 -2.11
CA THR A 48 10.79 8.31 -1.82
C THR A 48 11.09 8.21 -0.32
N TYR A 49 11.26 9.35 0.35
CA TYR A 49 11.44 9.41 1.80
C TYR A 49 10.23 8.81 2.55
N ARG A 50 9.02 9.18 2.13
CA ARG A 50 7.77 8.63 2.71
C ARG A 50 7.70 7.12 2.56
N GLU A 51 8.01 6.59 1.37
CA GLU A 51 8.00 5.15 1.11
C GLU A 51 8.98 4.42 2.03
N LEU A 52 10.20 4.95 2.21
CA LEU A 52 11.18 4.39 3.15
C LEU A 52 10.67 4.39 4.59
N LYS A 53 10.15 5.52 5.07
CA LYS A 53 9.63 5.64 6.43
C LYS A 53 8.49 4.64 6.68
N LEU A 54 7.59 4.48 5.72
CA LEU A 54 6.49 3.52 5.81
C LEU A 54 6.97 2.08 5.84
N LEU A 55 7.89 1.69 4.95
CA LEU A 55 8.44 0.33 4.93
C LEU A 55 9.24 -0.01 6.20
N LYS A 56 9.86 0.99 6.85
CA LYS A 56 10.52 0.79 8.16
C LYS A 56 9.52 0.63 9.31
N HIS A 57 8.40 1.35 9.25
CA HIS A 57 7.40 1.39 10.32
C HIS A 57 6.42 0.21 10.28
N LEU A 58 5.91 -0.12 9.09
CA LEU A 58 4.91 -1.15 8.91
C LEU A 58 5.56 -2.54 8.95
N ARG A 59 5.29 -3.29 10.03
CA ARG A 59 5.83 -4.65 10.26
C ARG A 59 4.66 -5.60 10.53
N HIS A 60 4.26 -6.34 9.50
CA HIS A 60 3.13 -7.27 9.58
C HIS A 60 3.29 -8.39 8.54
N GLU A 61 2.80 -9.58 8.84
CA GLU A 61 2.92 -10.76 7.96
C GLU A 61 2.31 -10.57 6.58
N ASN A 62 1.22 -9.78 6.47
CA ASN A 62 0.56 -9.48 5.18
C ASN A 62 1.00 -8.14 4.56
N ILE A 63 2.14 -7.59 4.99
CA ILE A 63 2.77 -6.40 4.41
C ILE A 63 4.18 -6.76 3.98
N ILE A 64 4.59 -6.26 2.81
CA ILE A 64 5.95 -6.46 2.32
C ILE A 64 6.96 -5.87 3.30
N SER A 65 8.00 -6.64 3.63
CA SER A 65 9.07 -6.20 4.52
C SER A 65 10.29 -5.71 3.75
N LEU A 66 10.89 -4.63 4.24
CA LEU A 66 12.17 -4.14 3.76
C LEU A 66 13.28 -5.01 4.33
N SER A 67 14.07 -5.64 3.47
CA SER A 67 15.22 -6.48 3.86
C SER A 67 16.52 -5.68 3.85
N ASP A 68 16.64 -4.71 2.93
CA ASP A 68 17.81 -3.82 2.85
C ASP A 68 17.47 -2.56 2.03
N ILE A 69 18.31 -1.54 2.16
CA ILE A 69 18.24 -0.30 1.37
C ILE A 69 19.64 0.24 1.11
N PHE A 70 19.93 0.66 -0.12
CA PHE A 70 21.19 1.30 -0.44
C PHE A 70 21.07 2.37 -1.53
N ILE A 71 22.08 3.23 -1.62
CA ILE A 71 22.22 4.29 -2.63
C ILE A 71 23.41 3.98 -3.51
N SER A 72 23.23 4.06 -4.83
CA SER A 72 24.33 3.93 -5.78
C SER A 72 25.19 5.21 -5.87
N PRO A 73 26.41 5.14 -6.46
CA PRO A 73 27.22 6.33 -6.73
C PRO A 73 26.53 7.38 -7.62
N LEU A 74 25.52 6.99 -8.40
CA LEU A 74 24.70 7.89 -9.21
C LEU A 74 23.45 8.40 -8.46
N GLU A 75 23.40 8.16 -7.14
CA GLU A 75 22.32 8.57 -6.26
C GLU A 75 20.95 7.94 -6.58
N ASP A 76 20.91 6.82 -7.28
CA ASP A 76 19.71 6.01 -7.38
C ASP A 76 19.52 5.22 -6.08
N ILE A 77 18.28 5.14 -5.58
CA ILE A 77 17.94 4.39 -4.36
C ILE A 77 17.40 3.02 -4.73
N TYR A 78 17.81 2.02 -3.98
CA TYR A 78 17.40 0.63 -4.15
C TYR A 78 16.77 0.12 -2.86
N PHE A 79 15.49 -0.24 -2.94
CA PHE A 79 14.80 -0.98 -1.89
C PHE A 79 14.92 -2.47 -2.17
N VAL A 80 15.37 -3.23 -1.19
CA VAL A 80 15.46 -4.70 -1.25
C VAL A 80 14.36 -5.26 -0.36
N THR A 81 13.57 -6.16 -0.90
CA THR A 81 12.47 -6.82 -0.18
C THR A 81 12.54 -8.32 -0.40
N GLU A 82 11.78 -9.08 0.36
CA GLU A 82 11.54 -10.48 0.06
C GLU A 82 10.98 -10.66 -1.36
N LEU A 83 11.34 -11.76 -2.02
CA LEU A 83 10.83 -12.10 -3.34
C LEU A 83 9.68 -13.10 -3.21
N LEU A 84 8.48 -12.68 -3.60
CA LEU A 84 7.32 -13.56 -3.73
C LEU A 84 7.21 -14.05 -5.18
N GLY A 85 6.59 -15.23 -5.37
CA GLY A 85 6.58 -15.92 -6.67
C GLY A 85 5.74 -15.23 -7.75
N THR A 86 4.63 -14.59 -7.37
CA THR A 86 3.70 -13.95 -8.30
C THR A 86 2.93 -12.80 -7.63
N ASP A 87 2.09 -12.13 -8.42
CA ASP A 87 1.08 -11.18 -7.94
C ASP A 87 -0.33 -11.67 -8.30
N LEU A 88 -1.33 -11.12 -7.62
CA LEU A 88 -2.73 -11.53 -7.79
C LEU A 88 -3.25 -11.25 -9.21
N HIS A 89 -2.77 -10.19 -9.88
CA HIS A 89 -3.16 -9.91 -11.27
C HIS A 89 -2.72 -11.02 -12.22
N ARG A 90 -1.46 -11.45 -12.13
CA ARG A 90 -0.94 -12.58 -12.93
C ARG A 90 -1.69 -13.86 -12.61
N LEU A 91 -1.99 -14.12 -11.34
CA LEU A 91 -2.73 -15.29 -10.91
C LEU A 91 -4.14 -15.31 -11.50
N LEU A 92 -4.89 -14.20 -11.41
CA LEU A 92 -6.25 -14.06 -11.95
C LEU A 92 -6.32 -14.19 -13.48
N THR A 93 -5.28 -13.71 -14.19
CA THR A 93 -5.20 -13.88 -15.65
C THR A 93 -4.81 -15.27 -16.10
N SER A 94 -4.18 -16.07 -15.23
CA SER A 94 -3.73 -17.42 -15.55
C SER A 94 -4.81 -18.48 -15.41
N ARG A 95 -5.65 -18.38 -14.38
CA ARG A 95 -6.73 -19.35 -14.07
C ARG A 95 -7.76 -18.78 -13.12
N PRO A 96 -9.01 -19.29 -13.16
CA PRO A 96 -10.00 -18.99 -12.12
C PRO A 96 -9.52 -19.49 -10.76
N LEU A 97 -9.87 -18.75 -9.69
CA LEU A 97 -9.58 -19.15 -8.32
C LEU A 97 -10.69 -20.04 -7.76
N GLU A 98 -10.30 -21.04 -6.99
CA GLU A 98 -11.24 -21.82 -6.20
C GLU A 98 -11.75 -21.00 -4.99
N LYS A 99 -12.99 -21.29 -4.55
CA LYS A 99 -13.66 -20.53 -3.48
C LYS A 99 -12.84 -20.41 -2.20
N GLN A 100 -12.13 -21.46 -1.81
CA GLN A 100 -11.27 -21.47 -0.62
C GLN A 100 -10.10 -20.50 -0.72
N PHE A 101 -9.49 -20.33 -1.90
CA PHE A 101 -8.41 -19.38 -2.11
C PHE A 101 -8.93 -17.94 -2.14
N ILE A 102 -10.10 -17.70 -2.73
CA ILE A 102 -10.73 -16.36 -2.71
C ILE A 102 -10.97 -15.91 -1.27
N GLN A 103 -11.54 -16.78 -0.45
CA GLN A 103 -11.81 -16.53 0.96
C GLN A 103 -10.52 -16.28 1.75
N TYR A 104 -9.50 -17.09 1.55
CA TYR A 104 -8.22 -16.97 2.25
C TYR A 104 -7.43 -15.74 1.83
N PHE A 105 -7.41 -15.40 0.53
CA PHE A 105 -6.75 -14.18 0.06
C PHE A 105 -7.46 -12.93 0.54
N LEU A 106 -8.79 -12.89 0.52
CA LEU A 106 -9.55 -11.77 1.05
C LEU A 106 -9.28 -11.57 2.55
N TYR A 107 -9.26 -12.65 3.34
CA TYR A 107 -8.91 -12.60 4.75
C TYR A 107 -7.54 -11.93 4.96
N GLN A 108 -6.52 -12.37 4.24
CA GLN A 108 -5.17 -11.82 4.38
C GLN A 108 -5.08 -10.34 3.94
N ILE A 109 -5.77 -9.95 2.87
CA ILE A 109 -5.86 -8.53 2.46
C ILE A 109 -6.46 -7.70 3.59
N LEU A 110 -7.57 -8.12 4.16
CA LEU A 110 -8.27 -7.39 5.21
C LEU A 110 -7.48 -7.38 6.53
N ARG A 111 -6.77 -8.46 6.86
CA ARG A 111 -5.87 -8.54 8.02
C ARG A 111 -4.72 -7.53 7.89
N GLY A 112 -4.09 -7.46 6.71
CA GLY A 112 -3.08 -6.45 6.40
C GLY A 112 -3.63 -5.02 6.46
N LEU A 113 -4.83 -4.77 5.90
CA LEU A 113 -5.47 -3.46 5.94
C LEU A 113 -5.85 -3.03 7.36
N LYS A 114 -6.37 -3.94 8.21
CA LYS A 114 -6.63 -3.65 9.63
C LYS A 114 -5.38 -3.09 10.31
N TYR A 115 -4.23 -3.72 10.09
CA TYR A 115 -2.95 -3.26 10.63
C TYR A 115 -2.55 -1.88 10.08
N VAL A 116 -2.54 -1.71 8.75
CA VAL A 116 -2.17 -0.44 8.09
C VAL A 116 -3.05 0.72 8.56
N HIS A 117 -4.37 0.50 8.62
CA HIS A 117 -5.33 1.50 9.06
C HIS A 117 -5.16 1.86 10.54
N SER A 118 -4.83 0.89 11.39
CA SER A 118 -4.56 1.13 12.81
C SER A 118 -3.31 2.00 13.03
N ALA A 119 -2.33 1.92 12.12
CA ALA A 119 -1.16 2.80 12.09
C ALA A 119 -1.46 4.22 11.58
N GLY A 120 -2.71 4.55 11.23
CA GLY A 120 -3.08 5.84 10.64
C GLY A 120 -2.55 6.02 9.20
N VAL A 121 -2.45 4.94 8.45
CA VAL A 121 -1.98 4.92 7.06
C VAL A 121 -3.12 4.51 6.13
N VAL A 122 -3.24 5.19 5.00
CA VAL A 122 -4.15 4.85 3.89
C VAL A 122 -3.29 4.46 2.70
N HIS A 123 -3.46 3.27 2.14
CA HIS A 123 -2.65 2.75 1.03
C HIS A 123 -2.91 3.48 -0.30
N ARG A 124 -4.18 3.65 -0.67
CA ARG A 124 -4.70 4.45 -1.79
C ARG A 124 -4.45 3.91 -3.21
N ASP A 125 -3.64 2.90 -3.37
CA ASP A 125 -3.38 2.26 -4.68
C ASP A 125 -3.49 0.74 -4.60
N LEU A 126 -4.47 0.25 -3.82
CA LEU A 126 -4.73 -1.18 -3.75
C LEU A 126 -5.28 -1.66 -5.10
N LYS A 127 -4.62 -2.68 -5.64
CA LYS A 127 -4.98 -3.34 -6.92
C LYS A 127 -4.33 -4.72 -6.97
N PRO A 128 -4.79 -5.65 -7.81
CA PRO A 128 -4.25 -7.01 -7.86
C PRO A 128 -2.73 -7.09 -8.08
N SER A 129 -2.13 -6.17 -8.87
CA SER A 129 -0.68 -6.15 -9.09
C SER A 129 0.15 -5.66 -7.88
N ASN A 130 -0.50 -5.06 -6.86
CA ASN A 130 0.12 -4.66 -5.60
C ASN A 130 -0.15 -5.68 -4.47
N ILE A 131 -0.66 -6.85 -4.81
CA ILE A 131 -0.89 -7.98 -3.92
C ILE A 131 0.02 -9.11 -4.36
N LEU A 132 1.08 -9.36 -3.60
CA LEU A 132 2.07 -10.39 -3.89
C LEU A 132 1.69 -11.70 -3.19
N ILE A 133 1.99 -12.82 -3.81
CA ILE A 133 1.61 -14.16 -3.33
C ILE A 133 2.80 -15.10 -3.53
N ASN A 134 3.12 -15.91 -2.51
CA ASN A 134 4.13 -16.95 -2.58
C ASN A 134 3.52 -18.34 -2.90
N GLU A 135 4.37 -19.34 -2.98
CA GLU A 135 3.97 -20.73 -3.28
C GLU A 135 3.09 -21.36 -2.19
N ASN A 136 3.18 -20.87 -0.96
CA ASN A 136 2.37 -21.32 0.19
C ASN A 136 1.02 -20.60 0.27
N CYS A 137 0.69 -19.71 -0.68
CA CYS A 137 -0.48 -18.85 -0.67
C CYS A 137 -0.46 -17.78 0.44
N ASP A 138 0.73 -17.46 1.00
CA ASP A 138 0.87 -16.29 1.86
C ASP A 138 0.85 -15.03 0.99
N LEU A 139 0.11 -14.02 1.46
CA LEU A 139 -0.17 -12.81 0.72
C LEU A 139 0.43 -11.60 1.42
N LYS A 140 1.02 -10.69 0.62
CA LYS A 140 1.59 -9.44 1.12
C LYS A 140 1.18 -8.26 0.24
N ILE A 141 0.71 -7.19 0.90
CA ILE A 141 0.43 -5.89 0.27
C ILE A 141 1.75 -5.16 0.08
N CYS A 142 1.97 -4.60 -1.11
CA CYS A 142 3.18 -3.86 -1.46
C CYS A 142 2.87 -2.50 -2.12
N ASP A 143 3.90 -1.71 -2.39
CA ASP A 143 3.87 -0.40 -3.06
C ASP A 143 3.12 0.70 -2.28
N PHE A 144 3.71 1.13 -1.19
CA PHE A 144 3.24 2.26 -0.37
C PHE A 144 3.63 3.64 -0.93
N GLY A 145 4.10 3.73 -2.18
CA GLY A 145 4.55 4.98 -2.80
C GLY A 145 3.48 6.06 -2.94
N LEU A 146 2.19 5.69 -2.89
CA LEU A 146 1.05 6.61 -2.88
C LEU A 146 0.36 6.71 -1.52
N ALA A 147 0.83 5.99 -0.51
CA ALA A 147 0.22 6.02 0.81
C ALA A 147 0.32 7.41 1.47
N ARG A 148 -0.69 7.81 2.21
CA ARG A 148 -0.77 9.11 2.91
C ARG A 148 -1.66 9.06 4.13
N ILE A 149 -1.63 10.17 4.91
CA ILE A 149 -2.69 10.59 5.82
C ILE A 149 -3.80 11.30 5.03
N GLN A 150 -4.94 11.57 5.63
CA GLN A 150 -5.97 12.48 5.09
C GLN A 150 -5.33 13.77 4.54
N ASP A 151 -5.42 14.03 3.24
CA ASP A 151 -4.89 15.25 2.62
C ASP A 151 -5.94 15.88 1.70
N PRO A 152 -6.38 17.15 1.96
CA PRO A 152 -7.39 17.83 1.16
C PRO A 152 -6.94 18.21 -0.26
N GLN A 153 -5.64 18.21 -0.57
CA GLN A 153 -5.09 18.76 -1.83
C GLN A 153 -4.54 17.70 -2.79
N MET A 154 -5.28 16.62 -3.02
CA MET A 154 -4.74 15.56 -3.84
C MET A 154 -5.09 15.65 -5.33
N THR A 155 -4.05 15.83 -6.15
CA THR A 155 -4.11 15.66 -7.59
C THR A 155 -4.33 14.20 -7.98
N GLY A 156 -5.41 13.94 -8.74
CA GLY A 156 -5.71 12.63 -9.30
C GLY A 156 -4.66 12.19 -10.31
N TYR A 157 -3.68 11.40 -9.92
CA TYR A 157 -2.67 10.86 -10.83
C TYR A 157 -2.92 9.39 -11.21
N VAL A 158 -2.51 9.04 -12.41
CA VAL A 158 -2.78 7.86 -13.23
C VAL A 158 -2.24 6.57 -12.60
N SER A 159 -3.00 5.97 -11.70
CA SER A 159 -2.93 4.55 -11.42
C SER A 159 -4.22 3.91 -11.95
N THR A 160 -4.25 2.58 -12.05
CA THR A 160 -5.40 1.86 -12.62
C THR A 160 -6.69 2.24 -11.90
N ARG A 161 -7.53 3.05 -12.53
CA ARG A 161 -8.75 3.66 -11.94
C ARG A 161 -9.85 2.68 -11.55
N TYR A 162 -9.76 1.44 -12.01
CA TYR A 162 -10.77 0.40 -11.80
C TYR A 162 -11.10 0.10 -10.33
N TYR A 163 -10.11 0.35 -9.44
CA TYR A 163 -10.21 0.05 -8.01
C TYR A 163 -10.42 1.29 -7.14
N ARG A 164 -10.54 2.47 -7.77
CA ARG A 164 -10.68 3.73 -7.02
C ARG A 164 -12.09 3.92 -6.50
N ALA A 165 -12.18 4.30 -5.24
CA ALA A 165 -13.43 4.68 -4.62
C ALA A 165 -14.07 5.92 -5.28
N PRO A 166 -15.42 6.01 -5.32
CA PRO A 166 -16.12 7.13 -5.95
C PRO A 166 -15.71 8.49 -5.40
N GLU A 167 -15.49 8.60 -4.10
CA GLU A 167 -15.06 9.83 -3.41
C GLU A 167 -13.70 10.33 -3.89
N ILE A 168 -12.78 9.45 -4.28
CA ILE A 168 -11.50 9.85 -4.89
C ILE A 168 -11.72 10.38 -6.31
N MET A 169 -12.56 9.72 -7.09
CA MET A 169 -12.81 10.10 -8.49
C MET A 169 -13.57 11.41 -8.62
N LEU A 170 -14.49 11.67 -7.71
CA LEU A 170 -15.34 12.84 -7.71
C LEU A 170 -14.74 14.03 -6.94
N THR A 171 -13.44 13.93 -6.59
CA THR A 171 -12.70 14.99 -5.87
C THR A 171 -13.40 15.44 -4.59
N TRP A 172 -13.94 14.49 -3.82
CA TRP A 172 -14.35 14.78 -2.46
C TRP A 172 -13.07 15.09 -1.66
N GLN A 173 -12.99 16.28 -1.11
CA GLN A 173 -11.75 16.81 -0.53
C GLN A 173 -11.24 16.04 0.70
N LYS A 174 -12.04 15.13 1.25
CA LYS A 174 -11.68 14.34 2.42
C LYS A 174 -12.03 12.88 2.15
N TYR A 175 -11.03 12.03 2.07
CA TYR A 175 -11.19 10.59 2.07
C TYR A 175 -10.16 9.97 3.04
N ASP A 176 -10.52 8.83 3.60
CA ASP A 176 -9.79 8.15 4.64
C ASP A 176 -9.64 6.65 4.32
N ILE A 177 -9.41 5.85 5.33
CA ILE A 177 -9.16 4.40 5.25
C ILE A 177 -10.23 3.63 4.44
N GLU A 178 -11.45 4.14 4.36
CA GLU A 178 -12.58 3.50 3.66
C GLU A 178 -12.34 3.34 2.15
N VAL A 179 -11.44 4.14 1.56
CA VAL A 179 -11.09 4.02 0.13
C VAL A 179 -10.37 2.70 -0.16
N ASP A 180 -9.56 2.21 0.78
CA ASP A 180 -8.86 0.94 0.64
C ASP A 180 -9.84 -0.25 0.74
N VAL A 181 -10.90 -0.12 1.55
CA VAL A 181 -11.94 -1.14 1.67
C VAL A 181 -12.76 -1.22 0.38
N TRP A 182 -13.06 -0.10 -0.27
CA TRP A 182 -13.65 -0.12 -1.61
C TRP A 182 -12.74 -0.85 -2.62
N SER A 183 -11.46 -0.52 -2.64
CA SER A 183 -10.49 -1.17 -3.52
C SER A 183 -10.40 -2.68 -3.25
N ALA A 184 -10.38 -3.10 -1.98
CA ALA A 184 -10.44 -4.50 -1.59
C ALA A 184 -11.74 -5.18 -2.06
N GLY A 185 -12.88 -4.48 -1.99
CA GLY A 185 -14.15 -4.95 -2.55
C GLY A 185 -14.10 -5.16 -4.07
N CYS A 186 -13.46 -4.25 -4.82
CA CYS A 186 -13.25 -4.43 -6.25
C CYS A 186 -12.33 -5.62 -6.57
N ILE A 187 -11.27 -5.82 -5.78
CA ILE A 187 -10.37 -6.98 -5.91
C ILE A 187 -11.13 -8.27 -5.58
N PHE A 188 -11.94 -8.27 -4.53
CA PHE A 188 -12.77 -9.41 -4.15
C PHE A 188 -13.75 -9.80 -5.27
N ALA A 189 -14.43 -8.82 -5.86
CA ALA A 189 -15.33 -9.06 -7.00
C ALA A 189 -14.58 -9.64 -8.21
N GLU A 190 -13.35 -9.16 -8.46
CA GLU A 190 -12.51 -9.67 -9.54
C GLU A 190 -12.04 -11.11 -9.28
N MET A 191 -11.73 -11.47 -8.03
CA MET A 191 -11.45 -12.86 -7.65
C MET A 191 -12.65 -13.79 -7.90
N LEU A 192 -13.88 -13.29 -7.70
CA LEU A 192 -15.11 -14.06 -7.94
C LEU A 192 -15.43 -14.25 -9.43
N GLU A 193 -15.14 -13.26 -10.30
CA GLU A 193 -15.49 -13.27 -11.73
C GLU A 193 -14.30 -13.52 -12.69
N GLY A 194 -13.06 -13.33 -12.22
CA GLY A 194 -11.86 -13.40 -13.06
C GLY A 194 -11.62 -12.20 -13.96
N LYS A 195 -12.37 -11.09 -13.79
CA LYS A 195 -12.22 -9.85 -14.54
C LYS A 195 -12.56 -8.64 -13.68
N PRO A 196 -11.97 -7.45 -13.98
CA PRO A 196 -12.25 -6.23 -13.23
C PRO A 196 -13.74 -5.90 -13.19
N LEU A 197 -14.22 -5.51 -11.99
CA LEU A 197 -15.63 -5.18 -11.78
C LEU A 197 -16.04 -3.89 -12.51
N PHE A 198 -15.18 -2.87 -12.48
CA PHE A 198 -15.44 -1.54 -13.03
C PHE A 198 -14.34 -1.09 -14.01
N PRO A 199 -14.26 -1.65 -15.24
CA PRO A 199 -13.19 -1.36 -16.20
C PRO A 199 -13.43 -0.09 -17.00
N GLY A 200 -13.49 1.08 -16.36
CA GLY A 200 -13.74 2.35 -17.00
C GLY A 200 -12.58 2.88 -17.85
N LYS A 201 -12.89 3.43 -19.02
CA LYS A 201 -11.91 4.00 -19.96
C LYS A 201 -11.40 5.38 -19.52
N ASP A 202 -12.23 6.15 -18.84
CA ASP A 202 -11.96 7.45 -18.27
C ASP A 202 -12.75 7.64 -16.97
N HIS A 203 -12.63 8.78 -16.30
CA HIS A 203 -13.31 9.03 -15.02
C HIS A 203 -14.83 9.05 -15.13
N VAL A 204 -15.36 9.62 -16.23
CA VAL A 204 -16.80 9.71 -16.48
C VAL A 204 -17.38 8.32 -16.73
N ASN A 205 -16.74 7.55 -17.61
CA ASN A 205 -17.13 6.19 -17.91
C ASN A 205 -17.01 5.27 -16.68
N GLN A 206 -15.94 5.42 -15.90
CA GLN A 206 -15.75 4.68 -14.63
C GLN A 206 -16.94 4.89 -13.70
N PHE A 207 -17.34 6.15 -13.48
CA PHE A 207 -18.47 6.46 -12.61
C PHE A 207 -19.79 5.97 -13.20
N SER A 208 -19.98 6.06 -14.53
CA SER A 208 -21.16 5.51 -15.20
C SER A 208 -21.29 3.99 -14.96
N ILE A 209 -20.20 3.23 -15.12
CA ILE A 209 -20.20 1.77 -14.89
C ILE A 209 -20.53 1.44 -13.43
N ILE A 210 -20.00 2.21 -12.47
CA ILE A 210 -20.31 2.04 -11.05
C ILE A 210 -21.80 2.26 -10.80
N THR A 211 -22.38 3.34 -11.34
CA THR A 211 -23.81 3.65 -11.16
C THR A 211 -24.74 2.71 -11.92
N GLU A 212 -24.29 2.05 -12.97
CA GLU A 212 -25.04 0.99 -13.66
C GLU A 212 -25.29 -0.22 -12.74
N LEU A 213 -24.31 -0.57 -11.91
CA LEU A 213 -24.42 -1.70 -11.00
C LEU A 213 -25.01 -1.29 -9.64
N LEU A 214 -24.44 -0.25 -9.02
CA LEU A 214 -24.79 0.14 -7.65
C LEU A 214 -25.92 1.14 -7.54
N GLY A 215 -26.44 1.60 -8.69
CA GLY A 215 -27.47 2.64 -8.76
C GLY A 215 -26.88 4.05 -8.60
N THR A 216 -27.74 5.05 -8.68
CA THR A 216 -27.39 6.44 -8.40
C THR A 216 -27.04 6.58 -6.92
N PRO A 217 -25.96 7.33 -6.56
CA PRO A 217 -25.67 7.62 -5.16
C PRO A 217 -26.88 8.28 -4.47
N PRO A 218 -27.12 7.99 -3.19
CA PRO A 218 -28.16 8.65 -2.40
C PRO A 218 -27.98 10.17 -2.35
N ASP A 219 -29.08 10.92 -2.19
CA ASP A 219 -29.03 12.40 -2.21
C ASP A 219 -28.16 12.97 -1.08
N ASP A 220 -28.16 12.35 0.11
CA ASP A 220 -27.28 12.70 1.24
C ASP A 220 -25.77 12.58 0.90
N VAL A 221 -25.42 11.63 0.04
CA VAL A 221 -24.04 11.47 -0.46
C VAL A 221 -23.74 12.52 -1.53
N ILE A 222 -24.66 12.77 -2.45
CA ILE A 222 -24.51 13.77 -3.53
C ILE A 222 -24.29 15.17 -2.92
N GLU A 223 -24.99 15.52 -1.87
CA GLU A 223 -24.87 16.80 -1.17
C GLU A 223 -23.49 17.04 -0.53
N THR A 224 -22.72 15.97 -0.29
CA THR A 224 -21.35 16.08 0.24
C THR A 224 -20.31 16.47 -0.82
N ILE A 225 -20.68 16.52 -2.10
CA ILE A 225 -19.76 16.86 -3.21
C ILE A 225 -19.43 18.35 -3.17
N CYS A 226 -18.19 18.68 -2.89
CA CYS A 226 -17.73 20.07 -2.76
C CYS A 226 -17.54 20.81 -4.09
N SER A 227 -17.23 20.07 -5.18
CA SER A 227 -16.99 20.65 -6.50
C SER A 227 -18.31 20.90 -7.24
N VAL A 228 -18.61 22.16 -7.55
CA VAL A 228 -19.83 22.54 -8.28
C VAL A 228 -19.93 21.83 -9.63
N ASN A 229 -18.83 21.73 -10.38
CA ASN A 229 -18.80 21.04 -11.66
C ASN A 229 -19.07 19.53 -11.51
N THR A 230 -18.51 18.91 -10.49
CA THR A 230 -18.72 17.50 -10.18
C THR A 230 -20.15 17.25 -9.73
N LEU A 231 -20.71 18.12 -8.90
CA LEU A 231 -22.08 18.04 -8.44
C LEU A 231 -23.06 18.14 -9.63
N GLN A 232 -22.89 19.13 -10.50
CA GLN A 232 -23.70 19.28 -11.72
C GLN A 232 -23.59 18.06 -12.63
N PHE A 233 -22.37 17.51 -12.79
CA PHE A 233 -22.17 16.29 -13.55
C PHE A 233 -22.95 15.11 -12.96
N VAL A 234 -22.82 14.85 -11.67
CA VAL A 234 -23.52 13.74 -11.00
C VAL A 234 -25.05 13.91 -11.08
N GLN A 235 -25.55 15.13 -10.89
CA GLN A 235 -26.98 15.46 -10.99
C GLN A 235 -27.52 15.35 -12.42
N SER A 236 -26.67 15.52 -13.44
CA SER A 236 -27.05 15.37 -14.85
C SER A 236 -27.19 13.90 -15.29
N LEU A 237 -26.68 12.96 -14.53
CA LEU A 237 -26.76 11.56 -14.86
C LEU A 237 -28.18 11.01 -14.67
N PRO A 238 -28.61 10.05 -15.52
CA PRO A 238 -29.92 9.42 -15.34
C PRO A 238 -29.97 8.67 -14.01
N LYS A 239 -31.08 8.83 -13.28
CA LYS A 239 -31.31 8.05 -12.04
C LYS A 239 -31.44 6.57 -12.40
N ARG A 240 -30.63 5.74 -11.72
CA ARG A 240 -30.57 4.30 -11.94
C ARG A 240 -30.87 3.57 -10.62
N PRO A 241 -31.69 2.51 -10.62
CA PRO A 241 -31.87 1.67 -9.45
C PRO A 241 -30.62 0.81 -9.21
N ARG A 242 -30.35 0.49 -7.94
CA ARG A 242 -29.30 -0.50 -7.57
C ARG A 242 -29.69 -1.87 -8.11
N GLN A 243 -28.75 -2.54 -8.77
CA GLN A 243 -28.91 -3.92 -9.20
C GLN A 243 -28.49 -4.87 -8.06
N PRO A 244 -29.24 -5.95 -7.78
CA PRO A 244 -28.81 -6.97 -6.83
C PRO A 244 -27.50 -7.60 -7.29
N LEU A 245 -26.47 -7.64 -6.44
CA LEU A 245 -25.19 -8.26 -6.77
C LEU A 245 -25.34 -9.77 -7.01
N SER A 246 -26.36 -10.41 -6.43
CA SER A 246 -26.70 -11.81 -6.70
C SER A 246 -27.03 -12.10 -8.17
N ASN A 247 -27.55 -11.12 -8.91
CA ASN A 247 -27.81 -11.29 -10.35
C ASN A 247 -26.49 -11.33 -11.16
N LYS A 248 -25.48 -10.64 -10.69
CA LYS A 248 -24.16 -10.61 -11.32
C LYS A 248 -23.30 -11.80 -10.91
N PHE A 249 -23.30 -12.15 -9.61
CA PHE A 249 -22.46 -13.20 -9.04
C PHE A 249 -23.27 -14.46 -8.73
N GLN A 250 -23.93 -15.04 -9.76
CA GLN A 250 -24.90 -16.15 -9.59
C GLN A 250 -24.31 -17.42 -8.96
N ASN A 251 -23.00 -17.65 -9.11
CA ASN A 251 -22.29 -18.83 -8.58
C ASN A 251 -21.52 -18.55 -7.29
N ALA A 252 -21.58 -17.32 -6.78
CA ALA A 252 -20.89 -16.94 -5.55
C ALA A 252 -21.69 -17.37 -4.32
N ASP A 253 -20.96 -17.56 -3.22
CA ASP A 253 -21.54 -17.79 -1.91
C ASP A 253 -22.41 -16.58 -1.50
N PRO A 254 -23.64 -16.78 -1.02
CA PRO A 254 -24.47 -15.68 -0.52
C PRO A 254 -23.80 -14.84 0.57
N LEU A 255 -22.97 -15.43 1.41
CA LEU A 255 -22.16 -14.71 2.41
C LEU A 255 -21.08 -13.84 1.77
N ALA A 256 -20.46 -14.31 0.67
CA ALA A 256 -19.53 -13.51 -0.10
C ALA A 256 -20.21 -12.27 -0.70
N ILE A 257 -21.42 -12.44 -1.26
CA ILE A 257 -22.23 -11.34 -1.79
C ILE A 257 -22.58 -10.36 -0.67
N SER A 258 -23.02 -10.85 0.48
CA SER A 258 -23.35 -10.03 1.66
C SER A 258 -22.17 -9.14 2.09
N LEU A 259 -20.97 -9.70 2.20
CA LEU A 259 -19.78 -8.92 2.53
C LEU A 259 -19.45 -7.90 1.45
N LEU A 260 -19.48 -8.31 0.17
CA LEU A 260 -19.19 -7.43 -0.96
C LEU A 260 -20.16 -6.22 -1.02
N GLU A 261 -21.45 -6.44 -0.72
CA GLU A 261 -22.46 -5.37 -0.66
C GLU A 261 -22.15 -4.33 0.44
N ARG A 262 -21.53 -4.74 1.55
CA ARG A 262 -21.11 -3.85 2.65
C ARG A 262 -19.79 -3.14 2.33
N MET A 263 -18.93 -3.71 1.49
CA MET A 263 -17.68 -3.09 1.04
C MET A 263 -17.92 -2.05 -0.08
N LEU A 264 -18.88 -2.30 -0.97
CA LEU A 264 -19.19 -1.43 -2.12
C LEU A 264 -20.38 -0.50 -1.81
N VAL A 265 -20.21 0.35 -0.82
CA VAL A 265 -21.17 1.39 -0.41
C VAL A 265 -20.64 2.75 -0.81
N PHE A 266 -21.49 3.62 -1.43
CA PHE A 266 -21.09 4.96 -1.85
C PHE A 266 -20.68 5.84 -0.69
N ASP A 267 -21.47 5.87 0.39
CA ASP A 267 -21.14 6.63 1.60
C ASP A 267 -19.98 5.97 2.36
N PRO A 268 -18.78 6.57 2.38
CA PRO A 268 -17.64 5.99 3.08
C PRO A 268 -17.92 5.77 4.57
N LYS A 269 -18.76 6.59 5.22
CA LYS A 269 -19.12 6.44 6.63
C LYS A 269 -20.00 5.23 6.92
N LYS A 270 -20.74 4.73 5.90
CA LYS A 270 -21.60 3.53 5.98
C LYS A 270 -20.88 2.29 5.44
N ARG A 271 -19.72 2.46 4.82
CA ARG A 271 -18.90 1.36 4.31
C ARG A 271 -18.29 0.58 5.48
N ILE A 272 -18.34 -0.73 5.42
CA ILE A 272 -17.74 -1.60 6.43
C ILE A 272 -16.23 -1.34 6.51
N THR A 273 -15.65 -1.37 7.72
CA THR A 273 -14.21 -1.25 7.94
C THR A 273 -13.49 -2.58 7.68
N ALA A 274 -12.15 -2.55 7.56
CA ALA A 274 -11.37 -3.78 7.44
C ALA A 274 -11.53 -4.67 8.68
N SER A 275 -11.54 -4.08 9.87
CA SER A 275 -11.73 -4.80 11.13
C SER A 275 -13.12 -5.45 11.24
N GLU A 276 -14.18 -4.73 10.89
CA GLU A 276 -15.55 -5.28 10.87
C GLU A 276 -15.72 -6.35 9.79
N SER A 277 -15.03 -6.20 8.65
CA SER A 277 -15.05 -7.19 7.55
C SER A 277 -14.48 -8.54 7.99
N LEU A 278 -13.43 -8.55 8.80
CA LEU A 278 -12.83 -9.78 9.35
C LEU A 278 -13.83 -10.56 10.21
N SER A 279 -14.70 -9.87 10.93
CA SER A 279 -15.75 -10.48 11.78
C SER A 279 -16.99 -10.93 10.99
N HIS A 280 -17.03 -10.71 9.66
CA HIS A 280 -18.16 -11.15 8.84
C HIS A 280 -18.18 -12.68 8.70
N GLU A 281 -19.37 -13.28 8.72
CA GLU A 281 -19.57 -14.73 8.68
C GLU A 281 -18.85 -15.42 7.50
N TYR A 282 -18.72 -14.74 6.37
CA TYR A 282 -17.95 -15.24 5.21
C TYR A 282 -16.51 -15.58 5.55
N LEU A 283 -15.88 -14.86 6.48
CA LEU A 283 -14.48 -15.05 6.87
C LEU A 283 -14.31 -15.87 8.15
N SER A 284 -15.40 -16.37 8.73
CA SER A 284 -15.38 -17.15 9.98
C SER A 284 -14.40 -18.34 10.01
N PRO A 285 -14.08 -19.02 8.88
CA PRO A 285 -13.09 -20.10 8.90
C PRO A 285 -11.66 -19.66 9.22
N TYR A 286 -11.34 -18.38 9.03
CA TYR A 286 -9.99 -17.82 9.21
C TYR A 286 -9.91 -16.76 10.31
N HIS A 287 -11.05 -16.15 10.68
CA HIS A 287 -11.10 -15.06 11.65
C HIS A 287 -10.66 -15.52 13.04
N ASP A 288 -9.55 -14.95 13.51
CA ASP A 288 -9.06 -15.09 14.88
C ASP A 288 -8.62 -13.71 15.40
N PRO A 289 -9.42 -13.08 16.29
CA PRO A 289 -9.07 -11.76 16.84
C PRO A 289 -7.71 -11.71 17.56
N THR A 290 -7.21 -12.87 18.02
CA THR A 290 -5.92 -12.95 18.72
C THR A 290 -4.72 -12.96 17.77
N ASP A 291 -4.95 -13.31 16.50
CA ASP A 291 -3.96 -13.34 15.42
C ASP A 291 -4.15 -12.23 14.38
N GLU A 292 -4.90 -11.20 14.72
CA GLU A 292 -5.17 -10.04 13.88
C GLU A 292 -4.65 -8.76 14.54
N PRO A 293 -3.33 -8.54 14.58
CA PRO A 293 -2.72 -7.46 15.32
C PRO A 293 -3.07 -6.09 14.76
N VAL A 294 -2.96 -5.09 15.62
CA VAL A 294 -2.94 -3.67 15.28
C VAL A 294 -1.54 -3.11 15.48
N ALA A 295 -1.23 -1.98 14.87
CA ALA A 295 0.04 -1.31 15.06
C ALA A 295 0.19 -0.80 16.50
N ASP A 296 1.37 -0.99 17.08
CA ASP A 296 1.70 -0.51 18.43
C ASP A 296 1.66 1.02 18.49
N GLU A 297 2.12 1.68 17.44
CA GLU A 297 2.16 3.13 17.32
C GLU A 297 1.64 3.62 15.97
N LYS A 298 1.06 4.82 15.97
CA LYS A 298 0.68 5.48 14.71
C LYS A 298 1.93 5.97 13.98
N PHE A 299 1.87 5.94 12.65
CA PHE A 299 2.92 6.49 11.81
C PHE A 299 3.05 8.01 11.98
N ASP A 300 4.29 8.49 12.12
CA ASP A 300 4.59 9.92 12.23
C ASP A 300 4.55 10.60 10.85
N TRP A 301 3.54 11.43 10.64
CA TRP A 301 3.31 12.20 9.43
C TRP A 301 3.83 13.64 9.51
N SER A 302 4.57 14.03 10.55
CA SER A 302 5.00 15.42 10.81
C SER A 302 5.75 16.05 9.62
N PHE A 303 6.49 15.25 8.85
CA PHE A 303 7.20 15.68 7.65
C PHE A 303 6.29 15.91 6.43
N ASN A 304 5.03 15.46 6.47
CA ASN A 304 4.18 15.41 5.27
C ASN A 304 3.89 16.80 4.68
N ASP A 305 3.68 17.80 5.53
CA ASP A 305 3.35 19.16 5.09
C ASP A 305 4.59 20.06 4.92
N ALA A 306 5.78 19.52 5.21
CA ALA A 306 7.01 20.27 5.06
C ALA A 306 7.33 20.54 3.58
N ASP A 307 7.56 21.82 3.24
CA ASP A 307 8.08 22.24 1.94
C ASP A 307 9.59 22.49 2.07
N LEU A 308 10.37 21.44 1.85
CA LEU A 308 11.82 21.44 2.03
C LEU A 308 12.53 21.37 0.68
N PRO A 309 13.72 22.00 0.57
CA PRO A 309 14.58 21.85 -0.61
C PRO A 309 15.05 20.39 -0.76
N VAL A 310 15.43 20.04 -1.98
CA VAL A 310 15.92 18.68 -2.34
C VAL A 310 17.06 18.24 -1.44
N ASP A 311 18.02 19.13 -1.16
CA ASP A 311 19.19 18.79 -0.34
C ASP A 311 18.81 18.41 1.09
N THR A 312 17.78 19.05 1.65
CA THR A 312 17.27 18.68 2.98
C THR A 312 16.62 17.29 2.96
N TRP A 313 15.79 17.00 1.95
CA TRP A 313 15.21 15.65 1.78
C TRP A 313 16.30 14.60 1.60
N LYS A 314 17.36 14.94 0.86
CA LYS A 314 18.51 14.07 0.64
C LYS A 314 19.22 13.75 1.96
N ILE A 315 19.52 14.76 2.78
CA ILE A 315 20.14 14.57 4.11
C ILE A 315 19.26 13.68 5.00
N MET A 316 17.96 13.96 5.06
CA MET A 316 17.00 13.13 5.83
C MET A 316 16.99 11.67 5.35
N MET A 317 17.03 11.47 4.02
CA MET A 317 17.07 10.12 3.44
C MET A 317 18.36 9.38 3.82
N TYR A 318 19.52 10.04 3.73
CA TYR A 318 20.80 9.46 4.14
C TYR A 318 20.80 9.10 5.63
N SER A 319 20.27 9.97 6.49
CA SER A 319 20.13 9.69 7.92
C SER A 319 19.30 8.44 8.17
N GLU A 320 18.14 8.32 7.52
CA GLU A 320 17.25 7.15 7.68
C GLU A 320 17.91 5.84 7.20
N ILE A 321 18.72 5.89 6.15
CA ILE A 321 19.47 4.73 5.64
C ILE A 321 20.57 4.33 6.63
N LEU A 322 21.31 5.30 7.16
CA LEU A 322 22.34 5.03 8.18
C LEU A 322 21.75 4.45 9.45
N ASP A 323 20.62 5.00 9.90
CA ASP A 323 19.91 4.48 11.08
C ASP A 323 19.42 3.04 10.86
N TYR A 324 18.92 2.73 9.65
CA TYR A 324 18.50 1.38 9.30
C TYR A 324 19.64 0.37 9.48
N HIS A 325 20.83 0.67 8.95
CA HIS A 325 21.99 -0.23 9.06
C HIS A 325 22.61 -0.27 10.47
N ASN A 326 22.53 0.81 11.24
CA ASN A 326 23.03 0.83 12.62
C ASN A 326 22.19 -0.07 13.53
N VAL A 327 20.87 -0.06 13.38
CA VAL A 327 19.97 -0.94 14.16
C VAL A 327 20.23 -2.41 13.83
N ASP A 328 20.43 -2.75 12.55
CA ASP A 328 20.73 -4.13 12.14
C ASP A 328 22.06 -4.62 12.70
N GLN A 329 23.10 -3.77 12.75
CA GLN A 329 24.39 -4.12 13.37
C GLN A 329 24.27 -4.37 14.88
N LEU A 330 23.45 -3.59 15.58
CA LEU A 330 23.21 -3.75 17.01
C LEU A 330 22.43 -5.04 17.33
N MET A 331 21.53 -5.47 16.45
CA MET A 331 20.78 -6.72 16.61
C MET A 331 21.59 -7.98 16.27
N GLN A 332 22.64 -7.85 15.46
CA GLN A 332 23.50 -8.97 15.04
C GLN A 332 24.69 -9.21 15.98
N ASP A 333 24.97 -8.31 16.95
CA ASP A 333 26.05 -8.51 17.93
C ASP A 333 25.54 -9.22 19.19
N PRO A 334 25.88 -10.53 19.40
CA PRO A 334 25.39 -11.31 20.54
C PRO A 334 25.93 -10.82 21.90
N ASN A 335 26.89 -9.90 21.90
CA ASN A 335 27.52 -9.40 23.11
C ASN A 335 26.97 -8.05 23.61
N ASN A 336 26.01 -7.45 22.89
CA ASN A 336 25.49 -6.13 23.23
C ASN A 336 24.21 -6.22 24.08
N GLN A 337 24.32 -6.73 25.31
CA GLN A 337 23.33 -6.52 26.37
C GLN A 337 23.50 -5.08 26.91
N LEU A 338 22.85 -4.11 26.26
CA LEU A 338 22.72 -2.76 26.81
C LEU A 338 21.68 -2.75 27.94
N PRO A 339 22.00 -2.09 29.09
CA PRO A 339 21.02 -1.88 30.14
C PRO A 339 19.88 -0.96 29.62
N LEU A 340 18.67 -1.28 30.00
CA LEU A 340 17.42 -0.60 29.59
C LEU A 340 17.26 0.85 30.10
N ASP A 341 18.31 1.49 30.63
CA ASP A 341 18.26 2.85 31.19
C ASP A 341 19.44 3.71 30.70
N ALA A 342 19.39 4.14 29.43
CA ALA A 342 20.21 5.29 29.03
C ALA A 342 19.49 6.08 27.93
N ALA A 343 19.10 7.29 28.28
CA ALA A 343 18.35 8.26 27.53
C ALA A 343 18.86 8.47 26.08
N ALA A 344 17.94 8.38 25.14
CA ALA A 344 18.11 8.79 23.76
C ALA A 344 18.27 10.33 23.69
N GLY A 345 19.50 10.83 23.81
CA GLY A 345 19.71 12.28 23.78
C GLY A 345 21.06 12.73 23.23
N ASP A 346 22.11 11.95 23.33
CA ASP A 346 23.46 12.49 23.16
C ASP A 346 24.34 11.86 22.05
N VAL A 347 23.88 10.86 21.33
CA VAL A 347 24.74 10.15 20.34
C VAL A 347 24.71 10.81 18.96
N VAL A 348 23.67 11.57 18.63
CA VAL A 348 23.50 12.17 17.29
C VAL A 348 24.44 13.38 17.04
N SER A 349 24.89 14.07 18.10
CA SER A 349 25.70 15.29 17.95
C SER A 349 27.18 15.06 17.65
N HIS A 350 27.74 13.88 17.95
CA HIS A 350 29.18 13.62 17.79
C HIS A 350 29.59 13.00 16.44
N SER A 351 28.73 12.25 15.77
CA SER A 351 29.06 11.68 14.46
C SER A 351 28.92 12.67 13.31
N MET A 352 27.99 13.63 13.38
CA MET A 352 27.86 14.69 12.38
C MET A 352 29.05 15.67 12.30
N LEU A 353 29.72 15.92 13.43
CA LEU A 353 30.88 16.82 13.49
C LEU A 353 32.14 16.24 12.83
N ASN A 354 32.24 14.92 12.70
CA ASN A 354 33.40 14.25 12.11
C ASN A 354 33.32 14.09 10.59
N VAL A 355 32.11 14.09 10.02
CA VAL A 355 31.91 14.03 8.55
C VAL A 355 32.20 15.39 7.90
N LEU A 356 31.81 16.48 8.57
CA LEU A 356 32.03 17.86 8.05
C LEU A 356 33.49 18.34 8.19
N LYS A 357 34.35 17.65 8.95
CA LYS A 357 35.78 17.98 9.10
C LYS A 357 36.72 17.31 8.08
N ARG A 358 36.23 16.43 7.22
CA ARG A 358 37.02 15.74 6.18
C ARG A 358 36.92 16.33 4.79
N GLU A 359 36.13 17.39 4.59
CA GLU A 359 36.06 18.16 3.34
C GLU A 359 36.59 19.60 3.50
N LYS A 360 37.79 19.75 4.06
CA LYS A 360 38.59 20.95 3.92
C LYS A 360 40.01 20.59 3.51
#